data_30b7534a1ec3bcdc29483a46abaf7fcd
#
_entry.id   30b7534a1ec3bcdc29483a46abaf7fcd
#
_cell.length_a   1.000
_cell.length_b   1.000
_cell.length_c   1.000
_cell.angle_alpha   90.00
_cell.angle_beta   90.00
_cell.angle_gamma   90.00
#
_symmetry.space_group_name_H-M   'P 1'
#
loop_
_entity.id
_entity.type
_entity.pdbx_description
1 polymer ?
#
loop_
_entity_poly.entity_id
_entity_poly.type
_entity_poly.pdbx_seq_one_letter_code
_entity_poly.pdbx_strand_id
1 'polypeptide(L)'
;MNPLRIILLPFSVIYYAATIIRNLLFDKNILKQEKIKTPVISIGNITLGGTGKTPFVILIAKIFLKEGIKVSIISRGYSRKTKGVLIVFDGKELKLTPEEAGDELIVIYNHLKEYGNLLSVIVAESRVKGAELSELMFRPGVIILDDAFQHRNISRNLDILLFDAKRESESKFADNILLPGGNLREPLSSIK
;
A
#
# COMPACT_ATOMS: atom_id res chain seq x y z
N MET A 1 -29.89 -4.58 1.13
CA MET A 1 -28.59 -5.13 1.62
C MET A 1 -28.57 -6.63 1.33
N ASN A 2 -27.46 -7.20 0.86
CA ASN A 2 -27.38 -8.66 0.62
C ASN A 2 -27.56 -9.39 1.98
N PRO A 3 -28.45 -10.40 2.11
CA PRO A 3 -28.71 -11.09 3.37
C PRO A 3 -27.42 -11.69 3.99
N LEU A 4 -26.47 -12.13 3.17
CA LEU A 4 -25.17 -12.60 3.63
C LEU A 4 -24.40 -11.55 4.44
N ARG A 5 -24.47 -10.28 4.07
CA ARG A 5 -23.81 -9.18 4.80
C ARG A 5 -24.39 -8.95 6.19
N ILE A 6 -25.71 -9.17 6.37
CA ILE A 6 -26.36 -9.06 7.69
C ILE A 6 -25.82 -10.13 8.63
N ILE A 7 -25.67 -11.38 8.15
CA ILE A 7 -25.08 -12.48 8.91
C ILE A 7 -23.63 -12.19 9.32
N LEU A 8 -22.90 -11.41 8.51
CA LEU A 8 -21.51 -11.07 8.75
C LEU A 8 -21.31 -9.85 9.69
N LEU A 9 -22.35 -9.09 10.04
CA LEU A 9 -22.25 -7.91 10.91
C LEU A 9 -21.60 -8.18 12.28
N PRO A 10 -21.90 -9.29 13.02
CA PRO A 10 -21.24 -9.57 14.29
C PRO A 10 -19.71 -9.69 14.15
N PHE A 11 -19.25 -10.29 13.04
CA PHE A 11 -17.81 -10.41 12.76
C PHE A 11 -17.17 -9.05 12.44
N SER A 12 -17.94 -8.11 11.88
CA SER A 12 -17.46 -6.74 11.67
C SER A 12 -17.22 -6.00 12.98
N VAL A 13 -18.01 -6.26 14.02
CA VAL A 13 -17.78 -5.69 15.35
C VAL A 13 -16.49 -6.22 15.95
N ILE A 14 -16.22 -7.52 15.82
CA ILE A 14 -14.97 -8.13 16.30
C ILE A 14 -13.78 -7.54 15.53
N TYR A 15 -13.90 -7.45 14.20
CA TYR A 15 -12.87 -6.86 13.35
C TYR A 15 -12.61 -5.39 13.70
N TYR A 16 -13.68 -4.62 13.97
CA TYR A 16 -13.59 -3.23 14.43
C TYR A 16 -12.80 -3.12 15.74
N ALA A 17 -13.16 -3.91 16.76
CA ALA A 17 -12.48 -3.92 18.05
C ALA A 17 -10.99 -4.28 17.88
N ALA A 18 -10.68 -5.32 17.12
CA ALA A 18 -9.31 -5.74 16.86
C ALA A 18 -8.49 -4.63 16.15
N THR A 19 -9.10 -3.93 15.18
CA THR A 19 -8.46 -2.84 14.44
C THR A 19 -8.20 -1.64 15.35
N ILE A 20 -9.18 -1.25 16.20
CA ILE A 20 -9.01 -0.15 17.16
C ILE A 20 -7.91 -0.49 18.17
N ILE A 21 -7.93 -1.70 18.74
CA ILE A 21 -6.90 -2.13 19.72
C ILE A 21 -5.52 -2.08 19.06
N ARG A 22 -5.36 -2.66 17.86
CA ARG A 22 -4.11 -2.60 17.12
C ARG A 22 -3.63 -1.17 16.91
N ASN A 23 -4.53 -0.27 16.48
CA ASN A 23 -4.21 1.12 16.22
C ASN A 23 -3.79 1.86 17.49
N LEU A 24 -4.48 1.64 18.59
CA LEU A 24 -4.12 2.19 19.92
C LEU A 24 -2.75 1.69 20.40
N LEU A 25 -2.41 0.42 20.14
CA LEU A 25 -1.11 -0.14 20.50
C LEU A 25 0.04 0.53 19.72
N PHE A 26 -0.17 0.85 18.44
CA PHE A 26 0.79 1.65 17.66
C PHE A 26 0.84 3.11 18.12
N ASP A 27 -0.30 3.73 18.40
CA ASP A 27 -0.38 5.13 18.86
C ASP A 27 0.30 5.34 20.21
N LYS A 28 0.23 4.33 21.09
CA LYS A 28 0.92 4.33 22.39
C LYS A 28 2.36 3.83 22.32
N ASN A 29 2.90 3.58 21.14
CA ASN A 29 4.24 3.01 20.92
C ASN A 29 4.50 1.66 21.62
N ILE A 30 3.44 0.91 21.97
CA ILE A 30 3.56 -0.45 22.50
C ILE A 30 3.99 -1.39 21.36
N LEU A 31 3.33 -1.27 20.21
CA LEU A 31 3.83 -1.87 18.96
C LEU A 31 4.79 -0.88 18.31
N LYS A 32 6.01 -1.34 18.08
CA LYS A 32 7.06 -0.52 17.48
C LYS A 32 6.87 -0.38 15.98
N GLN A 33 7.20 0.80 15.47
CA GLN A 33 7.33 1.07 14.04
C GLN A 33 8.82 1.06 13.69
N GLU A 34 9.17 0.28 12.70
CA GLU A 34 10.53 0.28 12.17
C GLU A 34 10.77 1.58 11.38
N LYS A 35 11.88 2.25 11.71
CA LYS A 35 12.29 3.49 11.05
C LYS A 35 13.25 3.17 9.93
N ILE A 36 12.91 3.65 8.75
CA ILE A 36 13.76 3.63 7.56
C ILE A 36 14.39 5.02 7.41
N LYS A 37 15.67 5.08 6.99
CA LYS A 37 16.38 6.35 6.85
C LYS A 37 15.84 7.18 5.69
N THR A 38 15.51 6.51 4.60
CA THR A 38 14.92 7.13 3.42
C THR A 38 13.48 7.58 3.71
N PRO A 39 13.06 8.78 3.27
CA PRO A 39 11.67 9.21 3.37
C PRO A 39 10.69 8.21 2.75
N VAL A 40 9.63 7.88 3.49
CA VAL A 40 8.61 6.91 3.09
C VAL A 40 7.27 7.59 2.89
N ILE A 41 6.70 7.44 1.69
CA ILE A 41 5.34 7.87 1.34
C ILE A 41 4.47 6.62 1.20
N SER A 42 3.38 6.56 1.93
CA SER A 42 2.37 5.51 1.79
C SER A 42 1.19 6.02 0.96
N ILE A 43 0.81 5.25 -0.04
CA ILE A 43 -0.40 5.48 -0.83
C ILE A 43 -1.33 4.31 -0.57
N GLY A 44 -2.56 4.61 -0.16
CA GLY A 44 -3.51 3.58 0.21
C GLY A 44 -4.96 4.04 0.14
N ASN A 45 -5.84 3.18 0.59
CA ASN A 45 -7.24 3.48 0.79
C ASN A 45 -7.78 2.73 2.01
N ILE A 46 -8.93 3.18 2.50
CA ILE A 46 -9.62 2.55 3.63
C ILE A 46 -10.82 1.70 3.18
N THR A 47 -11.14 1.68 1.90
CA THR A 47 -12.27 0.94 1.34
C THR A 47 -11.81 -0.23 0.47
N LEU A 48 -12.68 -1.24 0.31
CA LEU A 48 -12.49 -2.26 -0.72
C LEU A 48 -12.79 -1.67 -2.10
N GLY A 49 -12.01 -2.09 -3.10
CA GLY A 49 -12.23 -1.78 -4.53
C GLY A 49 -11.15 -0.91 -5.15
N GLY A 50 -11.31 -0.66 -6.43
CA GLY A 50 -10.37 0.13 -7.24
C GLY A 50 -10.58 1.63 -7.01
N THR A 51 -9.71 2.25 -6.24
CA THR A 51 -9.73 3.71 -5.97
C THR A 51 -8.68 4.46 -6.77
N GLY A 52 -8.12 3.85 -7.82
CA GLY A 52 -7.10 4.49 -8.65
C GLY A 52 -5.71 4.55 -7.99
N LYS A 53 -5.38 3.67 -7.03
CA LYS A 53 -4.08 3.66 -6.35
C LYS A 53 -2.91 3.56 -7.33
N THR A 54 -2.91 2.56 -8.20
CA THR A 54 -1.80 2.31 -9.14
C THR A 54 -1.51 3.51 -10.05
N PRO A 55 -2.49 4.14 -10.73
CA PRO A 55 -2.26 5.38 -11.46
C PRO A 55 -1.71 6.51 -10.59
N PHE A 56 -2.14 6.62 -9.36
CA PHE A 56 -1.69 7.65 -8.44
C PHE A 56 -0.25 7.39 -7.95
N VAL A 57 0.13 6.13 -7.68
CA VAL A 57 1.52 5.73 -7.41
C VAL A 57 2.43 6.12 -8.57
N ILE A 58 2.01 5.84 -9.80
CA ILE A 58 2.75 6.22 -11.02
C ILE A 58 2.90 7.74 -11.12
N LEU A 59 1.84 8.49 -10.84
CA LEU A 59 1.87 9.96 -10.86
C LEU A 59 2.88 10.52 -9.86
N ILE A 60 2.80 10.10 -8.61
CA ILE A 60 3.73 10.56 -7.54
C ILE A 60 5.16 10.15 -7.87
N ALA A 61 5.39 8.91 -8.32
CA ALA A 61 6.71 8.46 -8.73
C ALA A 61 7.29 9.33 -9.86
N LYS A 62 6.48 9.66 -10.89
CA LYS A 62 6.90 10.53 -12.00
C LYS A 62 7.33 11.91 -11.55
N ILE A 63 6.69 12.48 -10.53
CA ILE A 63 7.07 13.80 -9.99
C ILE A 63 8.52 13.75 -9.49
N PHE A 64 8.86 12.77 -8.65
CA PHE A 64 10.22 12.65 -8.13
C PHE A 64 11.24 12.26 -9.20
N LEU A 65 10.88 11.32 -10.08
CA LEU A 65 11.77 10.85 -11.15
C LEU A 65 12.14 11.95 -12.14
N LYS A 66 11.21 12.85 -12.47
CA LYS A 66 11.48 14.03 -13.32
C LYS A 66 12.47 15.01 -12.71
N GLU A 67 12.49 15.11 -11.38
CA GLU A 67 13.47 15.91 -10.63
C GLU A 67 14.81 15.17 -10.42
N GLY A 68 15.01 14.01 -11.05
CA GLY A 68 16.23 13.21 -10.93
C GLY A 68 16.37 12.48 -9.58
N ILE A 69 15.32 12.45 -8.78
CA ILE A 69 15.33 11.76 -7.47
C ILE A 69 15.08 10.27 -7.70
N LYS A 70 15.95 9.44 -7.14
CA LYS A 70 15.78 7.98 -7.17
C LYS A 70 14.54 7.55 -6.38
N VAL A 71 13.69 6.75 -7.01
CA VAL A 71 12.45 6.25 -6.41
C VAL A 71 12.49 4.73 -6.30
N SER A 72 12.11 4.22 -5.13
CA SER A 72 11.81 2.80 -4.96
C SER A 72 10.32 2.61 -4.70
N ILE A 73 9.67 1.76 -5.48
CA ILE A 73 8.25 1.44 -5.30
C ILE A 73 8.14 0.03 -4.72
N ILE A 74 7.38 -0.10 -3.61
CA ILE A 74 7.21 -1.37 -2.92
C ILE A 74 5.73 -1.68 -2.82
N SER A 75 5.30 -2.80 -3.39
CA SER A 75 3.94 -3.32 -3.30
C SER A 75 3.92 -4.75 -2.77
N ARG A 76 2.74 -5.24 -2.40
CA ARG A 76 2.57 -6.62 -1.91
C ARG A 76 2.66 -7.65 -3.04
N GLY A 77 2.27 -7.26 -4.26
CA GLY A 77 2.08 -8.20 -5.36
C GLY A 77 0.84 -9.06 -5.12
N TYR A 78 -0.33 -8.46 -5.28
CA TYR A 78 -1.58 -9.20 -5.12
C TYR A 78 -1.66 -10.37 -6.12
N SER A 79 -2.12 -11.54 -5.67
CA SER A 79 -2.27 -12.79 -6.46
C SER A 79 -0.97 -13.35 -7.06
N ARG A 80 0.23 -12.88 -6.65
CA ARG A 80 1.49 -13.46 -7.12
C ARG A 80 1.69 -14.89 -6.61
N LYS A 81 2.43 -15.69 -7.37
CA LYS A 81 2.76 -17.08 -7.00
C LYS A 81 3.98 -17.19 -6.07
N THR A 82 4.83 -16.15 -6.04
CA THR A 82 6.05 -16.11 -5.23
C THR A 82 5.79 -15.61 -3.80
N LYS A 83 6.77 -15.78 -2.92
CA LYS A 83 6.74 -15.27 -1.54
C LYS A 83 8.06 -14.55 -1.20
N GLY A 84 8.03 -13.78 -0.10
CA GLY A 84 9.21 -13.07 0.39
C GLY A 84 9.44 -11.74 -0.32
N VAL A 85 10.65 -11.23 -0.23
CA VAL A 85 11.07 -9.97 -0.84
C VAL A 85 11.83 -10.26 -2.11
N LEU A 86 11.35 -9.75 -3.25
CA LEU A 86 11.97 -9.95 -4.55
C LEU A 86 12.08 -8.62 -5.30
N ILE A 87 13.15 -8.47 -6.07
CA ILE A 87 13.35 -7.33 -6.96
C ILE A 87 12.59 -7.62 -8.26
N VAL A 88 11.65 -6.76 -8.61
CA VAL A 88 10.91 -6.82 -9.87
C VAL A 88 11.69 -6.11 -10.98
N PHE A 89 12.20 -4.91 -10.68
CA PHE A 89 13.02 -4.12 -11.59
C PHE A 89 14.16 -3.47 -10.80
N ASP A 90 15.38 -3.61 -11.29
CA ASP A 90 16.60 -3.14 -10.62
C ASP A 90 17.18 -1.84 -11.21
N GLY A 91 16.44 -1.19 -12.08
CA GLY A 91 16.89 0.00 -12.82
C GLY A 91 17.51 -0.32 -14.18
N LYS A 92 17.75 -1.59 -14.48
CA LYS A 92 18.33 -2.06 -15.76
C LYS A 92 17.43 -3.06 -16.46
N GLU A 93 17.01 -4.08 -15.75
CA GLU A 93 16.22 -5.17 -16.32
C GLU A 93 15.05 -5.60 -15.44
N LEU A 94 14.00 -6.09 -16.08
CA LEU A 94 12.87 -6.74 -15.43
C LEU A 94 13.29 -8.16 -15.02
N LYS A 95 13.20 -8.48 -13.72
CA LYS A 95 13.66 -9.75 -13.15
C LYS A 95 12.56 -10.80 -13.00
N LEU A 96 11.30 -10.39 -12.99
CA LEU A 96 10.17 -11.25 -12.67
C LEU A 96 9.07 -11.15 -13.74
N THR A 97 8.37 -12.25 -13.92
CA THR A 97 7.16 -12.33 -14.75
C THR A 97 5.95 -11.73 -14.02
N PRO A 98 4.83 -11.44 -14.70
CA PRO A 98 3.59 -11.00 -14.07
C PRO A 98 3.08 -11.95 -12.98
N GLU A 99 3.20 -13.27 -13.20
CA GLU A 99 2.77 -14.30 -12.24
C GLU A 99 3.63 -14.30 -10.98
N GLU A 100 4.89 -13.87 -11.08
CA GLU A 100 5.84 -13.82 -9.97
C GLU A 100 5.77 -12.50 -9.20
N ALA A 101 5.52 -11.39 -9.89
CA ALA A 101 5.51 -10.04 -9.32
C ALA A 101 4.10 -9.57 -8.91
N GLY A 102 3.07 -10.05 -9.62
CA GLY A 102 1.71 -9.50 -9.62
C GLY A 102 1.50 -8.43 -10.69
N ASP A 103 0.33 -8.41 -11.30
CA ASP A 103 0.01 -7.56 -12.45
C ASP A 103 0.20 -6.06 -12.18
N GLU A 104 -0.16 -5.58 -10.98
CA GLU A 104 -0.08 -4.17 -10.61
C GLU A 104 1.37 -3.63 -10.71
N LEU A 105 2.35 -4.42 -10.28
CA LEU A 105 3.76 -4.03 -10.32
C LEU A 105 4.32 -4.00 -11.75
N ILE A 106 3.85 -4.90 -12.60
CA ILE A 106 4.20 -4.90 -14.02
C ILE A 106 3.60 -3.68 -14.73
N VAL A 107 2.38 -3.27 -14.38
CA VAL A 107 1.79 -2.02 -14.88
C VAL A 107 2.63 -0.82 -14.45
N ILE A 108 3.02 -0.73 -13.18
CA ILE A 108 3.89 0.34 -12.66
C ILE A 108 5.23 0.36 -13.44
N TYR A 109 5.88 -0.80 -13.57
CA TYR A 109 7.12 -0.93 -14.33
C TYR A 109 6.97 -0.42 -15.76
N ASN A 110 5.94 -0.86 -16.49
CA ASN A 110 5.75 -0.49 -17.89
C ASN A 110 5.58 1.03 -18.09
N HIS A 111 5.00 1.74 -17.12
CA HIS A 111 4.80 3.18 -17.17
C HIS A 111 6.03 4.00 -16.72
N LEU A 112 7.01 3.36 -16.06
CA LEU A 112 8.14 4.07 -15.45
C LEU A 112 9.51 3.55 -15.89
N LYS A 113 9.59 2.45 -16.65
CA LYS A 113 10.86 1.82 -17.07
C LYS A 113 11.82 2.76 -17.81
N GLU A 114 11.31 3.79 -18.45
CA GLU A 114 12.10 4.81 -19.17
C GLU A 114 13.07 5.57 -18.25
N TYR A 115 12.79 5.62 -16.93
CA TYR A 115 13.65 6.30 -15.97
C TYR A 115 14.87 5.46 -15.55
N GLY A 116 14.99 4.22 -15.99
CA GLY A 116 16.17 3.38 -15.82
C GLY A 116 16.68 3.33 -14.38
N ASN A 117 17.95 3.66 -14.18
CA ASN A 117 18.62 3.58 -12.86
C ASN A 117 18.05 4.50 -11.77
N LEU A 118 17.11 5.37 -12.08
CA LEU A 118 16.40 6.19 -11.09
C LEU A 118 15.22 5.44 -10.47
N LEU A 119 14.80 4.32 -11.06
CA LEU A 119 13.66 3.53 -10.58
C LEU A 119 14.11 2.16 -10.08
N SER A 120 13.58 1.72 -8.96
CA SER A 120 13.54 0.32 -8.54
C SER A 120 12.11 -0.08 -8.15
N VAL A 121 11.75 -1.32 -8.45
CA VAL A 121 10.44 -1.89 -8.13
C VAL A 121 10.63 -3.19 -7.36
N ILE A 122 10.02 -3.28 -6.18
CA ILE A 122 10.19 -4.40 -5.26
C ILE A 122 8.82 -4.95 -4.88
N VAL A 123 8.70 -6.26 -4.85
CA VAL A 123 7.54 -6.95 -4.31
C VAL A 123 7.87 -7.53 -2.94
N ALA A 124 7.02 -7.26 -1.93
CA ALA A 124 7.27 -7.71 -0.56
C ALA A 124 5.97 -7.75 0.27
N GLU A 125 5.70 -8.86 0.98
CA GLU A 125 4.63 -8.89 1.99
C GLU A 125 5.00 -8.00 3.19
N SER A 126 6.26 -8.07 3.64
CA SER A 126 6.81 -7.17 4.66
C SER A 126 7.34 -5.90 4.02
N ARG A 127 6.62 -4.79 4.19
CA ARG A 127 7.06 -3.47 3.70
C ARG A 127 8.37 -3.03 4.33
N VAL A 128 8.60 -3.39 5.59
CA VAL A 128 9.86 -3.14 6.29
C VAL A 128 11.02 -3.80 5.56
N LYS A 129 10.96 -5.14 5.36
CA LYS A 129 12.02 -5.87 4.68
C LYS A 129 12.24 -5.41 3.24
N GLY A 130 11.16 -5.03 2.55
CA GLY A 130 11.25 -4.44 1.21
C GLY A 130 11.98 -3.09 1.22
N ALA A 131 11.71 -2.26 2.21
CA ALA A 131 12.36 -0.96 2.36
C ALA A 131 13.84 -1.10 2.76
N GLU A 132 14.18 -2.02 3.66
CA GLU A 132 15.56 -2.34 4.03
C GLU A 132 16.38 -2.83 2.82
N LEU A 133 15.81 -3.75 2.02
CA LEU A 133 16.44 -4.20 0.78
C LEU A 133 16.64 -3.04 -0.20
N SER A 134 15.63 -2.17 -0.32
CA SER A 134 15.70 -0.98 -1.17
C SER A 134 16.83 -0.03 -0.76
N GLU A 135 16.95 0.28 0.53
CA GLU A 135 18.04 1.13 1.03
C GLU A 135 19.43 0.52 0.77
N LEU A 136 19.54 -0.78 1.02
CA LEU A 136 20.81 -1.51 0.85
C LEU A 136 21.26 -1.53 -0.61
N MET A 137 20.37 -1.86 -1.54
CA MET A 137 20.69 -2.13 -2.93
C MET A 137 20.65 -0.90 -3.83
N PHE A 138 19.69 0.02 -3.60
CA PHE A 138 19.38 1.09 -4.55
C PHE A 138 19.63 2.48 -4.01
N ARG A 139 19.67 2.66 -2.68
CA ARG A 139 19.84 3.98 -2.02
C ARG A 139 18.90 5.03 -2.61
N PRO A 140 17.58 4.81 -2.55
CA PRO A 140 16.62 5.75 -3.12
C PRO A 140 16.56 7.05 -2.32
N GLY A 141 16.17 8.14 -2.98
CA GLY A 141 15.84 9.41 -2.32
C GLY A 141 14.44 9.40 -1.69
N VAL A 142 13.54 8.53 -2.18
CA VAL A 142 12.21 8.32 -1.64
C VAL A 142 11.72 6.89 -1.88
N ILE A 143 11.02 6.34 -0.90
CA ILE A 143 10.32 5.05 -1.01
C ILE A 143 8.81 5.31 -1.07
N ILE A 144 8.14 4.75 -2.07
CA ILE A 144 6.69 4.80 -2.21
C ILE A 144 6.12 3.41 -1.93
N LEU A 145 5.25 3.31 -0.93
CA LEU A 145 4.56 2.09 -0.56
C LEU A 145 3.17 2.09 -1.19
N ASP A 146 2.91 1.10 -2.03
CA ASP A 146 1.61 0.89 -2.65
C ASP A 146 0.72 0.00 -1.76
N ASP A 147 -0.55 0.39 -1.61
CA ASP A 147 -1.58 -0.24 -0.76
C ASP A 147 -1.07 -0.54 0.67
N ALA A 148 -0.53 0.49 1.33
CA ALA A 148 0.20 0.29 2.57
C ALA A 148 -0.40 0.99 3.80
N PHE A 149 -1.57 1.61 3.72
CA PHE A 149 -2.17 2.32 4.85
C PHE A 149 -2.34 1.44 6.10
N GLN A 150 -2.74 0.16 5.92
CA GLN A 150 -2.90 -0.81 6.99
C GLN A 150 -1.56 -1.31 7.58
N HIS A 151 -0.43 -1.10 6.89
CA HIS A 151 0.89 -1.57 7.29
C HIS A 151 1.58 -0.59 8.23
N ARG A 152 1.09 -0.49 9.48
CA ARG A 152 1.59 0.45 10.50
C ARG A 152 2.93 0.07 11.13
N ASN A 153 3.49 -1.07 10.80
CA ASN A 153 4.78 -1.54 11.31
C ASN A 153 6.01 -0.83 10.68
N ILE A 154 5.82 -0.03 9.63
CA ILE A 154 6.83 0.84 9.05
C ILE A 154 6.48 2.30 9.32
N SER A 155 7.46 3.09 9.76
CA SER A 155 7.31 4.53 9.94
C SER A 155 7.20 5.23 8.59
N ARG A 156 6.28 6.17 8.46
CA ARG A 156 5.99 6.89 7.22
C ARG A 156 6.07 8.37 7.47
N ASN A 157 6.60 9.09 6.49
CA ASN A 157 6.70 10.55 6.51
C ASN A 157 5.42 11.22 5.99
N LEU A 158 4.72 10.52 5.08
CA LEU A 158 3.47 11.00 4.49
C LEU A 158 2.55 9.81 4.19
N ASP A 159 1.29 9.93 4.59
CA ASP A 159 0.20 9.03 4.20
C ASP A 159 -0.74 9.75 3.25
N ILE A 160 -0.95 9.18 2.06
CA ILE A 160 -1.91 9.67 1.07
C ILE A 160 -3.04 8.66 0.97
N LEU A 161 -4.25 9.10 1.29
CA LEU A 161 -5.45 8.28 1.21
C LEU A 161 -6.30 8.68 0.01
N LEU A 162 -6.65 7.68 -0.79
CA LEU A 162 -7.53 7.85 -1.93
C LEU A 162 -8.95 7.43 -1.58
N PHE A 163 -9.89 8.30 -1.90
CA PHE A 163 -11.33 8.08 -1.74
C PHE A 163 -12.01 8.06 -3.11
N ASP A 164 -13.00 7.21 -3.25
CA ASP A 164 -13.86 7.19 -4.43
C ASP A 164 -15.02 8.19 -4.24
N ALA A 165 -14.92 9.34 -4.89
CA ALA A 165 -15.92 10.42 -4.80
C ALA A 165 -17.33 9.99 -5.24
N LYS A 166 -17.45 9.02 -6.17
CA LYS A 166 -18.77 8.49 -6.59
C LYS A 166 -19.43 7.68 -5.49
N ARG A 167 -18.65 7.01 -4.63
CA ARG A 167 -19.18 6.25 -3.50
C ARG A 167 -19.68 7.14 -2.37
N GLU A 168 -19.05 8.29 -2.15
CA GLU A 168 -19.52 9.26 -1.15
C GLU A 168 -20.88 9.86 -1.48
N SER A 169 -21.19 10.07 -2.77
CA SER A 169 -22.49 10.60 -3.22
C SER A 169 -23.64 9.57 -3.13
N GLU A 170 -23.32 8.27 -3.09
CA GLU A 170 -24.28 7.17 -3.02
C GLU A 170 -24.21 6.41 -1.68
N SER A 171 -23.94 7.08 -0.54
CA SER A 171 -23.62 6.43 0.74
C SER A 171 -24.61 5.31 1.08
N LYS A 172 -24.24 4.09 0.72
CA LYS A 172 -24.92 2.88 1.14
C LYS A 172 -24.47 2.57 2.58
N PHE A 173 -25.38 2.11 3.41
CA PHE A 173 -25.10 1.72 4.80
C PHE A 173 -23.84 0.84 4.92
N ALA A 174 -23.59 -0.04 3.93
CA ALA A 174 -22.43 -0.90 3.87
C ALA A 174 -21.08 -0.17 3.69
N ASP A 175 -21.08 1.09 3.22
CA ASP A 175 -19.87 1.86 2.96
C ASP A 175 -19.29 2.46 4.26
N ASN A 176 -20.08 2.49 5.35
CA ASN A 176 -19.66 2.96 6.66
C ASN A 176 -19.36 1.82 7.66
N ILE A 177 -19.47 0.57 7.22
CA ILE A 177 -19.25 -0.61 8.06
C ILE A 177 -17.92 -1.27 7.67
N LEU A 178 -17.19 -1.74 8.67
CA LEU A 178 -15.97 -2.50 8.44
C LEU A 178 -16.26 -3.91 7.90
N LEU A 179 -15.22 -4.49 7.30
CA LEU A 179 -15.21 -5.88 6.89
C LEU A 179 -15.57 -6.81 8.07
N PRO A 180 -16.17 -7.97 7.80
CA PRO A 180 -16.60 -8.50 6.49
C PRO A 180 -18.02 -8.07 6.07
N GLY A 181 -18.82 -7.44 6.94
CA GLY A 181 -20.19 -7.02 6.64
C GLY A 181 -20.28 -5.78 5.75
N GLY A 182 -19.25 -4.91 5.79
CA GLY A 182 -19.15 -3.68 5.02
C GLY A 182 -17.97 -3.64 4.06
N ASN A 183 -17.61 -2.44 3.63
CA ASN A 183 -16.56 -2.19 2.64
C ASN A 183 -15.31 -1.52 3.25
N LEU A 184 -15.34 -1.09 4.52
CA LEU A 184 -14.20 -0.44 5.15
C LEU A 184 -13.17 -1.46 5.62
N ARG A 185 -11.89 -1.21 5.34
CA ARG A 185 -10.73 -1.93 5.88
C ARG A 185 -10.25 -1.33 7.21
N GLU A 186 -10.47 -0.02 7.38
CA GLU A 186 -10.10 0.75 8.55
C GLU A 186 -11.25 1.69 8.93
N PRO A 187 -11.47 1.96 10.24
CA PRO A 187 -12.45 2.94 10.65
C PRO A 187 -12.01 4.35 10.24
N LEU A 188 -12.97 5.24 9.97
CA LEU A 188 -12.68 6.64 9.63
C LEU A 188 -11.86 7.36 10.71
N SER A 189 -12.00 6.96 11.97
CA SER A 189 -11.20 7.48 13.09
C SER A 189 -9.70 7.14 13.01
N SER A 190 -9.29 6.26 12.09
CA SER A 190 -7.87 5.96 11.82
C SER A 190 -7.18 7.03 10.97
N ILE A 191 -7.94 7.95 10.38
CA ILE A 191 -7.43 9.10 9.62
C ILE A 191 -7.09 10.19 10.64
N LYS A 192 -5.84 10.60 10.67
CA LYS A 192 -5.33 11.65 11.56
C LYS A 192 -4.79 12.81 10.74
#